data_b5b01099a0774ca88db7a4f7cfcd6b0c
#
_entry.id   b5b01099a0774ca88db7a4f7cfcd6b0c
#
_cell.length_a   1.000
_cell.length_b   1.000
_cell.length_c   1.000
_cell.angle_alpha   90.00
_cell.angle_beta   90.00
_cell.angle_gamma   90.00
#
_symmetry.space_group_name_H-M   'P 1'
#
loop_
_entity.id
_entity.type
_entity.pdbx_description
1 polymer ?
#
loop_
_entity_poly.entity_id
_entity_poly.type
_entity_poly.pdbx_seq_one_letter_code
_entity_poly.pdbx_strand_id
1 'polypeptide(L)'
;MIIFGVISGAVLWFVIRCVLTGFYTVEQNERAVVTSFGRAQRIKGKSTLKLPMAEHLSDEHKSRYNYPQLRVMQPGGPYVKMPWQKVHKVNIAIETASVAFDPENRYANNEGTILEAVTKDQLNIGVTGQMRYKVSEENLYAYLFGVKHPIAHIMGYFVSILRERIANFDAPEKSTLIPIDSLPDEIAEILPGAGDGESSETIEGVSVNDLRKNLNDLNEQMTTECLSSAARYGIELDASLITGIDPPQDIESALAAINTAHNEVSADISLAKAEADQKIEQSKRAVEIQTMRVQAEVEPLERVAAELTALKSNGGSASLAGYLKNVRLQLFRKAKKVIHAES
;
A
#
# COMPACT_ATOMS: atom_id res chain seq x y z
N MET A 1 68.00 13.11 -45.51
CA MET A 1 67.39 11.76 -45.43
C MET A 1 67.01 11.36 -43.99
N ILE A 2 67.86 11.53 -42.98
CA ILE A 2 67.59 11.10 -41.60
C ILE A 2 66.35 11.76 -41.00
N ILE A 3 66.18 13.09 -41.14
CA ILE A 3 65.03 13.83 -40.62
C ILE A 3 63.72 13.33 -41.24
N PHE A 4 63.71 13.05 -42.53
CA PHE A 4 62.51 12.52 -43.24
C PHE A 4 62.12 11.12 -42.73
N GLY A 5 63.12 10.26 -42.44
CA GLY A 5 62.93 8.93 -41.88
C GLY A 5 62.34 8.99 -40.44
N VAL A 6 62.80 9.92 -39.59
CA VAL A 6 62.29 10.11 -38.27
C VAL A 6 60.83 10.62 -38.27
N ILE A 7 60.50 11.59 -39.14
CA ILE A 7 59.16 12.11 -39.29
C ILE A 7 58.22 11.00 -39.78
N SER A 8 58.63 10.25 -40.82
CA SER A 8 57.84 9.13 -41.36
C SER A 8 57.60 8.03 -40.33
N GLY A 9 58.62 7.69 -39.52
CA GLY A 9 58.53 6.73 -38.40
C GLY A 9 57.56 7.22 -37.29
N ALA A 10 57.60 8.48 -36.94
CA ALA A 10 56.73 9.07 -35.96
C ALA A 10 55.27 9.09 -36.44
N VAL A 11 55.03 9.41 -37.71
CA VAL A 11 53.68 9.37 -38.30
C VAL A 11 53.16 7.94 -38.35
N LEU A 12 53.98 6.99 -38.79
CA LEU A 12 53.58 5.59 -38.83
C LEU A 12 53.23 5.05 -37.45
N TRP A 13 54.10 5.36 -36.44
CA TRP A 13 53.84 4.97 -35.06
C TRP A 13 52.52 5.59 -34.54
N PHE A 14 52.29 6.86 -34.83
CA PHE A 14 51.05 7.53 -34.46
C PHE A 14 49.82 6.87 -35.08
N VAL A 15 49.85 6.54 -36.38
CA VAL A 15 48.78 5.85 -37.08
C VAL A 15 48.50 4.46 -36.47
N ILE A 16 49.59 3.68 -36.23
CA ILE A 16 49.44 2.37 -35.58
C ILE A 16 48.84 2.51 -34.17
N ARG A 17 49.27 3.48 -33.42
CA ARG A 17 48.70 3.75 -32.09
C ARG A 17 47.22 4.14 -32.19
N CYS A 18 46.79 4.99 -33.13
CA CYS A 18 45.40 5.37 -33.35
C CYS A 18 44.56 4.14 -33.72
N VAL A 19 45.05 3.25 -34.54
CA VAL A 19 44.34 2.04 -34.93
C VAL A 19 44.19 1.07 -33.76
N LEU A 20 45.26 0.81 -33.02
CA LEU A 20 45.27 -0.17 -31.93
C LEU A 20 44.47 0.30 -30.72
N THR A 21 44.43 1.60 -30.37
CA THR A 21 43.76 2.13 -29.21
C THR A 21 42.49 2.93 -29.51
N GLY A 22 42.21 3.14 -30.81
CA GLY A 22 41.12 3.99 -31.27
C GLY A 22 39.76 3.32 -31.23
N PHE A 23 39.70 2.00 -31.36
CA PHE A 23 38.43 1.31 -31.43
C PHE A 23 37.84 1.07 -30.03
N TYR A 24 36.53 1.25 -29.92
CA TYR A 24 35.76 0.89 -28.71
C TYR A 24 34.36 0.44 -29.10
N THR A 25 33.76 -0.39 -28.28
CA THR A 25 32.38 -0.84 -28.37
C THR A 25 31.61 -0.34 -27.15
N VAL A 26 30.31 -0.22 -27.30
CA VAL A 26 29.38 0.15 -26.22
C VAL A 26 28.40 -1.02 -26.04
N GLU A 27 28.32 -1.55 -24.87
CA GLU A 27 27.42 -2.66 -24.53
C GLU A 27 25.96 -2.20 -24.48
N GLN A 28 25.02 -3.15 -24.48
CA GLN A 28 23.58 -2.84 -24.51
C GLN A 28 23.11 -2.09 -23.27
N ASN A 29 23.67 -2.43 -22.13
CA ASN A 29 23.38 -1.80 -20.84
C ASN A 29 24.22 -0.54 -20.57
N GLU A 30 25.11 -0.16 -21.51
CA GLU A 30 25.95 1.01 -21.39
C GLU A 30 25.56 2.14 -22.33
N ARG A 31 25.91 3.35 -21.95
CA ARG A 31 25.95 4.53 -22.82
C ARG A 31 27.31 5.18 -22.71
N ALA A 32 27.78 5.70 -23.83
CA ALA A 32 29.09 6.32 -23.86
C ALA A 32 29.00 7.81 -24.21
N VAL A 33 29.80 8.60 -23.51
CA VAL A 33 29.98 10.03 -23.76
C VAL A 33 31.44 10.29 -24.12
N VAL A 34 31.66 10.99 -25.22
CA VAL A 34 33.02 11.31 -25.69
C VAL A 34 33.38 12.74 -25.27
N THR A 35 34.55 12.87 -24.62
CA THR A 35 35.15 14.16 -24.33
C THR A 35 36.38 14.38 -25.21
N SER A 36 36.52 15.58 -25.78
CA SER A 36 37.67 15.99 -26.58
C SER A 36 38.40 17.09 -25.82
N PHE A 37 39.68 16.91 -25.51
CA PHE A 37 40.46 17.84 -24.69
C PHE A 37 39.73 18.27 -23.40
N GLY A 38 39.09 17.32 -22.71
CA GLY A 38 38.32 17.56 -21.50
C GLY A 38 36.92 18.15 -21.71
N ARG A 39 36.54 18.56 -22.92
CA ARG A 39 35.22 19.10 -23.22
C ARG A 39 34.28 18.01 -23.74
N ALA A 40 33.15 17.81 -23.06
CA ALA A 40 32.14 16.87 -23.51
C ALA A 40 31.38 17.38 -24.76
N GLN A 41 31.05 16.49 -25.67
CA GLN A 41 30.26 16.82 -26.86
C GLN A 41 28.83 17.10 -26.45
N ARG A 42 28.36 18.33 -26.73
CA ARG A 42 27.01 18.83 -26.34
C ARG A 42 26.12 18.97 -27.57
N ILE A 43 24.80 18.78 -27.34
CA ILE A 43 23.79 19.08 -28.35
C ILE A 43 23.46 20.58 -28.25
N LYS A 44 23.63 21.33 -29.34
CA LYS A 44 23.36 22.78 -29.34
C LYS A 44 21.88 23.08 -29.06
N GLY A 45 21.63 24.00 -28.15
CA GLY A 45 20.29 24.51 -27.85
C GLY A 45 19.37 23.60 -27.03
N LYS A 46 19.88 22.44 -26.58
CA LYS A 46 19.17 21.56 -25.66
C LYS A 46 19.75 21.65 -24.25
N SER A 47 18.88 21.81 -23.26
CA SER A 47 19.24 21.78 -21.84
C SER A 47 18.23 20.93 -21.06
N THR A 48 18.60 20.52 -19.87
CA THR A 48 17.75 19.74 -18.95
C THR A 48 16.44 20.45 -18.59
N LEU A 49 16.40 21.79 -18.60
CA LEU A 49 15.17 22.55 -18.31
C LEU A 49 14.05 22.35 -19.35
N LYS A 50 14.39 21.86 -20.55
CA LYS A 50 13.41 21.58 -21.62
C LYS A 50 12.86 20.15 -21.56
N LEU A 51 13.31 19.35 -20.61
CA LEU A 51 12.91 17.96 -20.43
C LEU A 51 11.79 17.88 -19.39
N PRO A 52 10.90 16.87 -19.48
CA PRO A 52 9.79 16.70 -18.52
C PRO A 52 10.27 16.55 -17.07
N MET A 53 11.48 16.00 -16.86
CA MET A 53 12.08 15.89 -15.53
C MET A 53 12.30 17.24 -14.81
N ALA A 54 12.33 18.36 -15.54
CA ALA A 54 12.49 19.68 -14.94
C ALA A 54 11.20 20.22 -14.31
N GLU A 55 10.05 19.63 -14.57
CA GLU A 55 8.77 20.03 -13.97
C GLU A 55 8.76 19.77 -12.46
N HIS A 56 9.49 18.74 -12.01
CA HIS A 56 9.63 18.40 -10.59
C HIS A 56 10.64 19.26 -9.82
N LEU A 57 11.26 20.24 -10.47
CA LEU A 57 12.21 21.16 -9.85
C LEU A 57 11.52 22.44 -9.37
N SER A 58 11.84 22.88 -8.14
CA SER A 58 11.46 24.21 -7.69
C SER A 58 12.18 25.30 -8.52
N ASP A 59 11.63 26.50 -8.55
CA ASP A 59 12.17 27.60 -9.39
C ASP A 59 13.59 27.99 -9.00
N GLU A 60 13.95 27.91 -7.74
CA GLU A 60 15.33 28.11 -7.27
C GLU A 60 16.29 27.06 -7.84
N HIS A 61 15.85 25.80 -7.89
CA HIS A 61 16.66 24.71 -8.42
C HIS A 61 16.78 24.73 -9.94
N LYS A 62 15.83 25.29 -10.68
CA LYS A 62 15.91 25.43 -12.15
C LYS A 62 17.10 26.27 -12.57
N SER A 63 17.45 27.32 -11.83
CA SER A 63 18.63 28.14 -12.13
C SER A 63 19.92 27.40 -11.87
N ARG A 64 19.98 26.58 -10.80
CA ARG A 64 21.19 25.88 -10.34
C ARG A 64 21.50 24.62 -11.14
N TYR A 65 20.48 23.86 -11.53
CA TYR A 65 20.61 22.56 -12.19
C TYR A 65 20.31 22.61 -13.69
N ASN A 66 20.69 23.70 -14.34
CA ASN A 66 20.58 23.86 -15.78
C ASN A 66 21.80 23.25 -16.49
N TYR A 67 21.71 22.00 -16.88
CA TYR A 67 22.80 21.29 -17.52
C TYR A 67 22.59 21.19 -19.04
N PRO A 68 23.69 21.25 -19.84
CA PRO A 68 23.58 21.00 -21.27
C PRO A 68 23.38 19.53 -21.56
N GLN A 69 22.53 19.21 -22.54
CA GLN A 69 22.35 17.83 -22.97
C GLN A 69 23.58 17.34 -23.77
N LEU A 70 24.07 16.14 -23.44
CA LEU A 70 25.23 15.52 -24.08
C LEU A 70 24.82 14.73 -25.32
N ARG A 71 25.79 14.59 -26.25
CA ARG A 71 25.67 13.63 -27.34
C ARG A 71 26.04 12.25 -26.80
N VAL A 72 25.05 11.37 -26.68
CA VAL A 72 25.19 10.01 -26.19
C VAL A 72 25.40 9.06 -27.36
N MET A 73 26.40 8.20 -27.22
CA MET A 73 26.65 7.10 -28.16
C MET A 73 25.82 5.89 -27.70
N GLN A 74 25.02 5.38 -28.65
CA GLN A 74 24.15 4.23 -28.46
C GLN A 74 24.95 2.91 -28.47
N PRO A 75 24.37 1.80 -27.96
CA PRO A 75 25.00 0.49 -27.99
C PRO A 75 25.37 0.07 -29.39
N GLY A 76 26.51 -0.60 -29.53
CA GLY A 76 27.02 -1.09 -30.79
C GLY A 76 28.48 -0.73 -30.98
N GLY A 77 28.91 -0.68 -32.25
CA GLY A 77 30.29 -0.40 -32.64
C GLY A 77 30.72 -1.26 -33.83
N PRO A 78 32.00 -1.20 -34.21
CA PRO A 78 33.07 -0.46 -33.55
C PRO A 78 33.02 1.05 -33.80
N TYR A 79 33.16 1.83 -32.73
CA TYR A 79 33.35 3.28 -32.78
C TYR A 79 34.83 3.63 -32.75
N VAL A 80 35.18 4.78 -33.32
CA VAL A 80 36.56 5.25 -33.34
C VAL A 80 36.72 6.49 -32.48
N LYS A 81 37.71 6.48 -31.62
CA LYS A 81 38.14 7.65 -30.85
C LYS A 81 39.53 8.11 -31.27
N MET A 82 39.77 9.41 -31.27
CA MET A 82 41.09 9.98 -31.47
C MET A 82 41.93 9.94 -30.20
N PRO A 83 43.26 10.01 -30.25
CA PRO A 83 44.13 9.92 -29.05
C PRO A 83 43.87 10.97 -28.02
N TRP A 84 43.37 12.15 -28.39
CA TRP A 84 42.97 13.24 -27.47
C TRP A 84 41.54 13.14 -26.98
N GLN A 85 40.81 12.11 -27.34
CA GLN A 85 39.47 11.85 -26.91
C GLN A 85 39.45 10.80 -25.77
N LYS A 86 38.61 11.04 -24.76
CA LYS A 86 38.33 10.10 -23.69
C LYS A 86 36.87 9.67 -23.79
N VAL A 87 36.62 8.38 -23.67
CA VAL A 87 35.28 7.81 -23.64
C VAL A 87 34.92 7.49 -22.18
N HIS A 88 33.78 8.01 -21.75
CA HIS A 88 33.17 7.70 -20.46
C HIS A 88 31.98 6.79 -20.73
N LYS A 89 32.08 5.56 -20.28
CA LYS A 89 30.97 4.58 -20.31
C LYS A 89 30.23 4.62 -18.99
N VAL A 90 28.92 4.59 -19.05
CA VAL A 90 28.02 4.60 -17.91
C VAL A 90 27.02 3.49 -18.06
N ASN A 91 26.85 2.68 -17.04
CA ASN A 91 25.79 1.68 -16.97
C ASN A 91 24.45 2.38 -16.75
N ILE A 92 23.44 2.01 -17.56
CA ILE A 92 22.08 2.53 -17.47
C ILE A 92 21.09 1.47 -16.98
N ALA A 93 21.58 0.25 -16.72
CA ALA A 93 20.76 -0.78 -16.12
C ALA A 93 20.30 -0.34 -14.70
N ILE A 94 19.22 -0.92 -14.25
CA ILE A 94 18.73 -0.69 -12.89
C ILE A 94 19.73 -1.31 -11.92
N GLU A 95 20.21 -0.50 -11.02
CA GLU A 95 21.10 -0.88 -9.92
C GLU A 95 20.39 -0.71 -8.58
N THR A 96 20.89 -1.40 -7.57
CA THR A 96 20.34 -1.35 -6.21
C THR A 96 21.40 -0.84 -5.26
N ALA A 97 21.04 0.13 -4.42
CA ALA A 97 21.90 0.60 -3.33
C ALA A 97 21.19 0.38 -1.99
N SER A 98 21.92 -0.12 -1.00
CA SER A 98 21.38 -0.27 0.35
C SER A 98 21.26 1.09 1.05
N VAL A 99 20.14 1.28 1.76
CA VAL A 99 19.88 2.52 2.54
C VAL A 99 20.83 2.63 3.74
N ALA A 100 21.21 1.48 4.29
CA ALA A 100 22.22 1.40 5.34
C ALA A 100 23.64 1.30 4.74
N PHE A 101 24.47 0.41 5.24
CA PHE A 101 25.80 0.18 4.70
C PHE A 101 25.75 -0.57 3.37
N ASP A 102 26.37 0.01 2.33
CA ASP A 102 26.53 -0.62 1.02
C ASP A 102 28.01 -0.92 0.76
N PRO A 103 28.42 -2.20 0.68
CA PRO A 103 29.81 -2.57 0.43
C PRO A 103 30.29 -2.18 -0.98
N GLU A 104 29.37 -2.07 -1.97
CA GLU A 104 29.70 -1.70 -3.34
C GLU A 104 29.86 -0.17 -3.50
N ASN A 105 29.03 0.59 -2.77
CA ASN A 105 29.00 2.05 -2.81
C ASN A 105 29.35 2.67 -1.45
N ARG A 106 30.60 2.56 -1.03
CA ARG A 106 31.09 3.07 0.26
C ARG A 106 30.80 4.56 0.53
N TYR A 107 30.51 5.32 -0.51
CA TYR A 107 30.18 6.74 -0.39
C TYR A 107 28.68 7.00 -0.19
N ALA A 108 27.83 5.99 -0.34
CA ALA A 108 26.39 6.16 -0.24
C ALA A 108 25.96 6.35 1.23
N ASN A 109 26.44 5.47 2.12
CA ASN A 109 26.22 5.61 3.56
C ASN A 109 27.37 4.92 4.31
N ASN A 110 28.00 5.63 5.24
CA ASN A 110 29.09 5.13 6.08
C ASN A 110 28.63 4.75 7.51
N GLU A 111 27.37 4.96 7.84
CA GLU A 111 26.83 4.85 9.18
C GLU A 111 26.18 3.49 9.42
N GLY A 112 27.00 2.45 9.69
CA GLY A 112 26.51 1.17 10.22
C GLY A 112 25.63 0.34 9.28
N THR A 113 25.07 -0.74 9.81
CA THR A 113 24.24 -1.70 9.07
C THR A 113 22.75 -1.35 9.05
N ILE A 114 22.32 -0.41 9.87
CA ILE A 114 20.91 -0.02 10.05
C ILE A 114 20.86 1.50 10.03
N LEU A 115 19.88 2.05 9.32
CA LEU A 115 19.60 3.49 9.34
C LEU A 115 18.76 3.81 10.58
N GLU A 116 19.28 4.67 11.46
CA GLU A 116 18.53 5.15 12.61
C GLU A 116 17.60 6.31 12.22
N ALA A 117 16.34 6.22 12.65
CA ALA A 117 15.33 7.26 12.51
C ALA A 117 14.51 7.39 13.80
N VAL A 118 13.87 8.55 13.97
CA VAL A 118 13.02 8.84 15.14
C VAL A 118 11.59 8.99 14.67
N THR A 119 10.66 8.31 15.31
CA THR A 119 9.23 8.41 15.03
C THR A 119 8.60 9.65 15.69
N LYS A 120 7.34 9.93 15.35
CA LYS A 120 6.54 10.99 15.98
C LYS A 120 6.47 10.84 17.52
N ASP A 121 6.44 9.60 18.02
CA ASP A 121 6.42 9.26 19.44
C ASP A 121 7.82 9.32 20.09
N GLN A 122 8.80 9.91 19.43
CA GLN A 122 10.19 10.01 19.88
C GLN A 122 10.88 8.67 20.15
N LEU A 123 10.43 7.61 19.47
CA LEU A 123 11.07 6.30 19.51
C LEU A 123 12.17 6.22 18.47
N ASN A 124 13.35 5.79 18.89
CA ASN A 124 14.43 5.45 17.97
C ASN A 124 14.14 4.11 17.32
N ILE A 125 14.14 4.08 16.01
CA ILE A 125 13.91 2.86 15.23
C ILE A 125 15.04 2.64 14.24
N GLY A 126 15.35 1.37 13.98
CA GLY A 126 16.22 0.95 12.90
C GLY A 126 15.43 0.71 11.62
N VAL A 127 15.88 1.29 10.52
CA VAL A 127 15.25 1.13 9.21
C VAL A 127 16.18 0.37 8.28
N THR A 128 15.68 -0.68 7.65
CA THR A 128 16.37 -1.46 6.64
C THR A 128 15.64 -1.35 5.30
N GLY A 129 16.41 -1.21 4.23
CA GLY A 129 15.82 -1.07 2.90
C GLY A 129 16.85 -0.91 1.82
N GLN A 130 16.36 -0.82 0.60
CA GLN A 130 17.14 -0.65 -0.61
C GLN A 130 16.49 0.39 -1.51
N MET A 131 17.31 1.12 -2.22
CA MET A 131 16.90 2.07 -3.26
C MET A 131 17.29 1.48 -4.62
N ARG A 132 16.31 1.28 -5.49
CA ARG A 132 16.54 0.90 -6.88
C ARG A 132 16.60 2.15 -7.73
N TYR A 133 17.64 2.28 -8.53
CA TYR A 133 17.87 3.46 -9.35
C TYR A 133 18.46 3.08 -10.71
N LYS A 134 18.30 3.99 -11.65
CA LYS A 134 18.96 3.94 -12.94
C LYS A 134 19.52 5.30 -13.29
N VAL A 135 20.56 5.32 -14.14
CA VAL A 135 21.12 6.58 -14.63
C VAL A 135 20.28 7.10 -15.81
N SER A 136 19.88 8.37 -15.73
CA SER A 136 19.13 9.03 -16.80
C SER A 136 19.97 9.28 -18.03
N GLU A 137 19.56 8.71 -19.18
CA GLU A 137 20.23 8.95 -20.47
C GLU A 137 20.18 10.41 -20.89
N GLU A 138 19.12 11.11 -20.52
CA GLU A 138 18.87 12.50 -20.92
C GLU A 138 19.71 13.50 -20.14
N ASN A 139 20.12 13.15 -18.91
CA ASN A 139 20.89 14.03 -18.02
C ASN A 139 22.24 13.42 -17.60
N LEU A 140 22.94 12.75 -18.52
CA LEU A 140 24.28 12.21 -18.24
C LEU A 140 25.31 13.27 -17.88
N TYR A 141 25.07 14.55 -18.20
CA TYR A 141 25.96 15.63 -17.80
C TYR A 141 26.00 15.78 -16.26
N ALA A 142 24.86 15.81 -15.60
CA ALA A 142 24.77 15.90 -14.15
C ALA A 142 25.51 14.73 -13.49
N TYR A 143 25.26 13.51 -13.97
CA TYR A 143 25.86 12.29 -13.44
C TYR A 143 27.40 12.25 -13.56
N LEU A 144 27.91 12.58 -14.76
CA LEU A 144 29.37 12.44 -15.04
C LEU A 144 30.21 13.65 -14.62
N PHE A 145 29.64 14.87 -14.73
CA PHE A 145 30.39 16.12 -14.62
C PHE A 145 29.78 17.17 -13.70
N GLY A 146 28.48 17.02 -13.35
CA GLY A 146 27.77 18.01 -12.53
C GLY A 146 28.06 17.83 -11.05
N VAL A 147 28.11 16.59 -10.60
CA VAL A 147 28.24 16.26 -9.17
C VAL A 147 29.30 15.18 -8.99
N LYS A 148 30.10 15.31 -7.94
CA LYS A 148 31.04 14.27 -7.52
C LYS A 148 30.29 13.26 -6.64
N HIS A 149 30.37 11.97 -6.96
CA HIS A 149 29.66 10.89 -6.27
C HIS A 149 28.12 11.10 -6.22
N PRO A 150 27.45 11.11 -7.39
CA PRO A 150 26.01 11.41 -7.46
C PRO A 150 25.14 10.43 -6.67
N ILE A 151 25.57 9.16 -6.53
CA ILE A 151 24.87 8.16 -5.72
C ILE A 151 24.86 8.55 -4.23
N ALA A 152 25.96 9.06 -3.70
CA ALA A 152 26.00 9.54 -2.32
C ALA A 152 25.06 10.73 -2.08
N HIS A 153 24.93 11.63 -3.06
CA HIS A 153 24.03 12.77 -2.94
C HIS A 153 22.57 12.37 -2.99
N ILE A 154 22.19 11.43 -3.88
CA ILE A 154 20.81 10.94 -3.91
C ILE A 154 20.47 10.14 -2.66
N MET A 155 21.42 9.32 -2.16
CA MET A 155 21.22 8.57 -0.93
C MET A 155 21.04 9.51 0.26
N GLY A 156 21.88 10.54 0.40
CA GLY A 156 21.71 11.54 1.46
C GLY A 156 20.38 12.28 1.38
N TYR A 157 19.92 12.60 0.18
CA TYR A 157 18.60 13.21 -0.06
C TYR A 157 17.48 12.24 0.31
N PHE A 158 17.56 11.00 -0.13
CA PHE A 158 16.61 9.93 0.19
C PHE A 158 16.49 9.70 1.70
N VAL A 159 17.61 9.55 2.38
CA VAL A 159 17.67 9.36 3.85
C VAL A 159 17.08 10.55 4.60
N SER A 160 17.33 11.78 4.13
CA SER A 160 16.77 12.99 4.74
C SER A 160 15.25 13.01 4.64
N ILE A 161 14.68 12.74 3.45
CA ILE A 161 13.24 12.67 3.26
C ILE A 161 12.64 11.52 4.08
N LEU A 162 13.28 10.37 4.08
CA LEU A 162 12.81 9.19 4.82
C LEU A 162 12.69 9.48 6.32
N ARG A 163 13.72 10.11 6.92
CA ARG A 163 13.68 10.53 8.32
C ARG A 163 12.55 11.53 8.59
N GLU A 164 12.37 12.49 7.69
CA GLU A 164 11.28 13.47 7.78
C GLU A 164 9.89 12.80 7.71
N ARG A 165 9.70 11.87 6.78
CA ARG A 165 8.44 11.15 6.64
C ARG A 165 8.14 10.25 7.82
N ILE A 166 9.14 9.56 8.36
CA ILE A 166 9.00 8.73 9.56
C ILE A 166 8.64 9.59 10.78
N ALA A 167 9.31 10.74 10.94
CA ALA A 167 9.05 11.63 12.07
C ALA A 167 7.66 12.30 12.02
N ASN A 168 7.10 12.50 10.83
CA ASN A 168 5.81 13.14 10.62
C ASN A 168 4.73 12.15 10.14
N PHE A 169 4.96 10.85 10.28
CA PHE A 169 4.01 9.86 9.80
C PHE A 169 2.75 9.85 10.67
N ASP A 170 1.63 10.18 10.03
CA ASP A 170 0.29 9.98 10.59
C ASP A 170 -0.37 8.84 9.81
N ALA A 171 -0.79 7.80 10.51
CA ALA A 171 -1.53 6.72 9.87
C ALA A 171 -2.83 7.27 9.25
N PRO A 172 -3.17 6.92 8.01
CA PRO A 172 -4.48 7.25 7.50
C PRO A 172 -5.52 6.63 8.44
N GLU A 173 -6.33 7.47 9.07
CA GLU A 173 -7.44 7.02 9.93
C GLU A 173 -8.32 6.06 9.12
N LYS A 174 -8.08 4.77 9.24
CA LYS A 174 -9.10 3.79 8.90
C LYS A 174 -10.16 3.95 9.97
N SER A 175 -11.16 4.77 9.64
CA SER A 175 -12.41 4.85 10.38
C SER A 175 -12.98 3.43 10.51
N THR A 176 -12.55 2.70 11.53
CA THR A 176 -13.21 1.50 12.04
C THR A 176 -14.34 1.87 12.99
N LEU A 177 -14.73 3.14 12.99
CA LEU A 177 -15.99 3.55 13.55
C LEU A 177 -17.07 2.93 12.68
N ILE A 178 -17.74 1.92 13.23
CA ILE A 178 -19.05 1.50 12.73
C ILE A 178 -19.86 2.80 12.72
N PRO A 179 -20.35 3.25 11.55
CA PRO A 179 -21.18 4.47 11.53
C PRO A 179 -22.31 4.26 12.51
N ILE A 180 -22.46 5.18 13.46
CA ILE A 180 -23.55 5.16 14.45
C ILE A 180 -24.90 5.09 13.74
N ASP A 181 -24.99 5.59 12.52
CA ASP A 181 -26.14 5.45 11.60
C ASP A 181 -26.52 4.01 11.21
N SER A 182 -25.67 3.02 11.51
CA SER A 182 -25.98 1.61 11.26
C SER A 182 -26.46 0.83 12.47
N LEU A 183 -26.56 1.48 13.64
CA LEU A 183 -27.14 0.92 14.85
C LEU A 183 -28.66 1.17 14.84
N PRO A 184 -29.50 0.16 15.13
CA PRO A 184 -30.93 0.37 15.37
C PRO A 184 -31.13 1.43 16.45
N ASP A 185 -32.08 2.36 16.24
CA ASP A 185 -32.39 3.47 17.14
C ASP A 185 -32.61 3.05 18.61
N GLU A 186 -33.04 1.81 18.82
CA GLU A 186 -33.26 1.22 20.15
C GLU A 186 -31.97 0.97 20.94
N ILE A 187 -30.80 0.90 20.28
CA ILE A 187 -29.51 0.68 20.95
C ILE A 187 -28.77 2.01 21.20
N ALA A 188 -29.03 3.02 20.38
CA ALA A 188 -28.49 4.35 20.56
C ALA A 188 -29.00 5.04 21.84
N GLU A 189 -30.19 4.69 22.32
CA GLU A 189 -30.82 5.28 23.52
C GLU A 189 -30.31 4.65 24.83
N ILE A 190 -29.66 3.49 24.80
CA ILE A 190 -29.18 2.72 25.94
C ILE A 190 -27.73 3.04 26.32
N LEU A 191 -26.99 3.72 25.44
CA LEU A 191 -25.60 4.14 25.70
C LEU A 191 -25.57 5.56 26.28
N PRO A 192 -25.45 5.72 27.61
CA PRO A 192 -25.32 7.04 28.21
C PRO A 192 -23.92 7.58 27.86
N GLY A 193 -23.85 8.50 26.91
CA GLY A 193 -22.59 9.17 26.50
C GLY A 193 -22.39 9.41 25.02
N ALA A 194 -23.34 9.04 24.15
CA ALA A 194 -23.20 9.25 22.70
C ALA A 194 -23.47 10.68 22.21
N GLY A 195 -23.68 11.64 23.11
CA GLY A 195 -24.18 12.98 22.80
C GLY A 195 -23.23 14.16 23.00
N ASP A 196 -22.11 14.02 23.69
CA ASP A 196 -21.17 15.12 23.90
C ASP A 196 -19.80 14.73 23.35
N GLY A 197 -19.35 15.50 22.35
CA GLY A 197 -18.11 15.34 21.63
C GLY A 197 -16.85 15.53 22.49
N GLU A 198 -16.65 14.65 23.45
CA GLU A 198 -15.33 14.41 24.00
C GLU A 198 -14.75 13.22 23.25
N SER A 199 -13.73 13.54 22.49
CA SER A 199 -12.82 12.61 21.84
C SER A 199 -12.71 11.31 22.64
N SER A 200 -13.31 10.22 22.12
CA SER A 200 -12.79 8.90 22.49
C SER A 200 -11.28 9.01 22.26
N GLU A 201 -10.51 8.94 23.33
CA GLU A 201 -9.09 8.67 23.26
C GLU A 201 -8.99 7.36 22.46
N THR A 202 -8.97 7.50 21.14
CA THR A 202 -8.41 6.47 20.30
C THR A 202 -7.05 6.26 20.90
N ILE A 203 -6.80 5.09 21.46
CA ILE A 203 -5.46 4.66 21.82
C ILE A 203 -4.70 4.84 20.53
N GLU A 204 -3.99 5.99 20.41
CA GLU A 204 -3.17 6.29 19.24
C GLU A 204 -2.27 5.09 19.07
N GLY A 205 -2.50 4.34 17.99
CA GLY A 205 -1.72 3.15 17.73
C GLY A 205 -0.26 3.58 17.71
N VAL A 206 0.59 2.83 18.40
CA VAL A 206 2.01 3.17 18.47
C VAL A 206 2.50 3.33 17.02
N SER A 207 2.97 4.51 16.68
CA SER A 207 3.38 4.96 15.34
C SER A 207 4.24 3.94 14.58
N VAL A 208 5.04 3.13 15.27
CA VAL A 208 5.85 2.05 14.67
C VAL A 208 5.00 0.95 14.03
N ASN A 209 3.90 0.51 14.67
CA ASN A 209 3.03 -0.52 14.09
C ASN A 209 2.29 0.00 12.87
N ASP A 210 1.91 1.25 12.88
CA ASP A 210 1.21 1.87 11.77
C ASP A 210 2.17 2.11 10.58
N LEU A 211 3.42 2.49 10.87
CA LEU A 211 4.48 2.52 9.86
C LEU A 211 4.71 1.15 9.21
N ARG A 212 4.78 0.08 10.01
CA ARG A 212 4.94 -1.30 9.50
C ARG A 212 3.77 -1.74 8.63
N LYS A 213 2.54 -1.36 8.98
CA LYS A 213 1.34 -1.69 8.19
C LYS A 213 1.27 -0.92 6.87
N ASN A 214 1.79 0.31 6.85
CA ASN A 214 1.69 1.22 5.73
C ASN A 214 3.02 1.41 4.97
N LEU A 215 3.92 0.41 5.01
CA LEU A 215 5.21 0.45 4.29
C LEU A 215 5.06 0.69 2.79
N ASN A 216 3.99 0.19 2.17
CA ASN A 216 3.74 0.40 0.74
C ASN A 216 3.48 1.88 0.44
N ASP A 217 2.67 2.54 1.26
CA ASP A 217 2.36 3.96 1.10
C ASP A 217 3.61 4.81 1.31
N LEU A 218 4.43 4.45 2.30
CA LEU A 218 5.71 5.11 2.54
C LEU A 218 6.66 4.96 1.34
N ASN A 219 6.77 3.76 0.76
CA ASN A 219 7.60 3.50 -0.41
C ASN A 219 7.12 4.30 -1.64
N GLU A 220 5.81 4.42 -1.86
CA GLU A 220 5.23 5.19 -2.96
C GLU A 220 5.49 6.70 -2.78
N GLN A 221 5.28 7.21 -1.57
CA GLN A 221 5.59 8.60 -1.24
C GLN A 221 7.08 8.91 -1.45
N MET A 222 7.98 8.04 -0.97
CA MET A 222 9.41 8.20 -1.17
C MET A 222 9.80 8.23 -2.65
N THR A 223 9.19 7.39 -3.47
CA THR A 223 9.41 7.38 -4.91
C THR A 223 8.98 8.71 -5.55
N THR A 224 7.82 9.22 -5.16
CA THR A 224 7.28 10.49 -5.67
C THR A 224 8.15 11.70 -5.28
N GLU A 225 8.56 11.79 -4.03
CA GLU A 225 9.41 12.88 -3.51
C GLU A 225 10.80 12.92 -4.17
N CYS A 226 11.31 11.74 -4.54
CA CYS A 226 12.62 11.65 -5.17
C CYS A 226 12.63 11.89 -6.69
N LEU A 227 11.48 12.17 -7.34
CA LEU A 227 11.41 12.44 -8.79
C LEU A 227 12.33 13.57 -9.25
N SER A 228 12.56 14.58 -8.39
CA SER A 228 13.47 15.68 -8.69
C SER A 228 14.95 15.27 -8.84
N SER A 229 15.32 14.09 -8.37
CA SER A 229 16.69 13.58 -8.41
C SER A 229 17.23 13.37 -9.83
N ALA A 230 16.37 13.01 -10.79
CA ALA A 230 16.71 12.86 -12.19
C ALA A 230 17.26 14.16 -12.79
N ALA A 231 16.64 15.28 -12.49
CA ALA A 231 17.07 16.58 -12.99
C ALA A 231 18.30 17.12 -12.21
N ARG A 232 18.43 16.85 -10.91
CA ARG A 232 19.53 17.35 -10.08
C ARG A 232 20.82 16.57 -10.28
N TYR A 233 20.74 15.25 -10.26
CA TYR A 233 21.90 14.35 -10.17
C TYR A 233 22.05 13.44 -11.39
N GLY A 234 21.07 13.43 -12.29
CA GLY A 234 21.05 12.51 -13.45
C GLY A 234 20.76 11.06 -13.04
N ILE A 235 20.11 10.85 -11.90
CA ILE A 235 19.71 9.54 -11.38
C ILE A 235 18.20 9.51 -11.20
N GLU A 236 17.54 8.57 -11.86
CA GLU A 236 16.12 8.30 -11.72
C GLU A 236 15.93 7.21 -10.66
N LEU A 237 15.09 7.48 -9.66
CA LEU A 237 14.65 6.48 -8.72
C LEU A 237 13.62 5.58 -9.40
N ASP A 238 13.87 4.27 -9.44
CA ASP A 238 12.94 3.28 -9.98
C ASP A 238 11.94 2.85 -8.90
N ALA A 239 12.43 2.54 -7.71
CA ALA A 239 11.59 2.19 -6.57
C ALA A 239 12.32 2.39 -5.24
N SER A 240 11.56 2.75 -4.22
CA SER A 240 11.95 2.65 -2.82
C SER A 240 11.49 1.30 -2.28
N LEU A 241 12.37 0.56 -1.62
CA LEU A 241 12.11 -0.76 -1.05
C LEU A 241 12.54 -0.77 0.42
N ILE A 242 11.78 -0.07 1.25
CA ILE A 242 11.95 -0.15 2.70
C ILE A 242 11.33 -1.48 3.13
N THR A 243 12.15 -2.36 3.71
CA THR A 243 11.78 -3.76 3.98
C THR A 243 11.50 -4.02 5.44
N GLY A 244 12.11 -3.26 6.34
CA GLY A 244 11.95 -3.47 7.78
C GLY A 244 12.08 -2.17 8.57
N ILE A 245 11.33 -2.11 9.66
CA ILE A 245 11.39 -1.08 10.68
C ILE A 245 11.48 -1.79 12.02
N ASP A 246 12.62 -1.73 12.66
CA ASP A 246 12.92 -2.48 13.87
C ASP A 246 13.11 -1.52 15.06
N PRO A 247 12.19 -1.51 16.04
CA PRO A 247 12.39 -0.80 17.28
C PRO A 247 13.42 -1.50 18.16
N PRO A 248 13.99 -0.83 19.18
CA PRO A 248 14.82 -1.46 20.18
C PRO A 248 14.11 -2.63 20.89
N GLN A 249 14.87 -3.64 21.29
CA GLN A 249 14.34 -4.90 21.85
C GLN A 249 13.42 -4.69 23.05
N ASP A 250 13.70 -3.69 23.90
CA ASP A 250 12.88 -3.37 25.07
C ASP A 250 11.46 -2.89 24.66
N ILE A 251 11.38 -2.16 23.56
CA ILE A 251 10.13 -1.61 23.02
C ILE A 251 9.37 -2.70 22.26
N GLU A 252 10.09 -3.58 21.54
CA GLU A 252 9.46 -4.67 20.79
C GLU A 252 8.64 -5.61 21.67
N SER A 253 9.15 -5.94 22.86
CA SER A 253 8.44 -6.76 23.84
C SER A 253 7.16 -6.09 24.35
N ALA A 254 7.21 -4.78 24.62
CA ALA A 254 6.03 -4.01 25.04
C ALA A 254 5.00 -3.89 23.91
N LEU A 255 5.43 -3.66 22.68
CA LEU A 255 4.57 -3.65 21.49
C LEU A 255 3.88 -5.00 21.26
N ALA A 256 4.61 -6.09 21.42
CA ALA A 256 4.06 -7.44 21.32
C ALA A 256 2.97 -7.68 22.37
N ALA A 257 3.17 -7.23 23.61
CA ALA A 257 2.18 -7.32 24.67
C ALA A 257 0.92 -6.50 24.35
N ILE A 258 1.08 -5.26 23.89
CA ILE A 258 -0.03 -4.41 23.44
C ILE A 258 -0.83 -5.05 22.31
N ASN A 259 -0.15 -5.58 21.30
CA ASN A 259 -0.79 -6.25 20.17
C ASN A 259 -1.55 -7.51 20.62
N THR A 260 -1.00 -8.27 21.57
CA THR A 260 -1.67 -9.43 22.15
C THR A 260 -2.94 -9.01 22.88
N ALA A 261 -2.87 -8.02 23.75
CA ALA A 261 -4.03 -7.50 24.47
C ALA A 261 -5.11 -6.96 23.51
N HIS A 262 -4.71 -6.23 22.47
CA HIS A 262 -5.66 -5.74 21.47
C HIS A 262 -6.34 -6.88 20.70
N ASN A 263 -5.60 -7.93 20.34
CA ASN A 263 -6.16 -9.09 19.70
C ASN A 263 -7.13 -9.86 20.61
N GLU A 264 -6.82 -10.00 21.89
CA GLU A 264 -7.70 -10.59 22.89
C GLU A 264 -9.01 -9.81 23.01
N VAL A 265 -8.94 -8.49 23.19
CA VAL A 265 -10.14 -7.64 23.25
C VAL A 265 -10.97 -7.73 21.96
N SER A 266 -10.32 -7.73 20.80
CA SER A 266 -11.02 -7.86 19.52
C SER A 266 -11.70 -9.22 19.36
N ALA A 267 -11.07 -10.28 19.85
CA ALA A 267 -11.65 -11.62 19.88
C ALA A 267 -12.87 -11.68 20.81
N ASP A 268 -12.78 -11.10 22.01
CA ASP A 268 -13.87 -11.05 22.97
C ASP A 268 -15.08 -10.27 22.44
N ILE A 269 -14.84 -9.13 21.79
CA ILE A 269 -15.91 -8.36 21.13
C ILE A 269 -16.57 -9.19 20.03
N SER A 270 -15.78 -9.91 19.23
CA SER A 270 -16.30 -10.75 18.15
C SER A 270 -17.14 -11.92 18.69
N LEU A 271 -16.70 -12.55 19.78
CA LEU A 271 -17.46 -13.60 20.48
C LEU A 271 -18.77 -13.05 21.06
N ALA A 272 -18.72 -11.91 21.74
CA ALA A 272 -19.92 -11.30 22.30
C ALA A 272 -20.94 -10.92 21.22
N LYS A 273 -20.50 -10.41 20.06
CA LYS A 273 -21.36 -10.14 18.90
C LYS A 273 -21.98 -11.44 18.36
N ALA A 274 -21.19 -12.49 18.18
CA ALA A 274 -21.69 -13.78 17.71
C ALA A 274 -22.72 -14.40 18.67
N GLU A 275 -22.51 -14.28 19.99
CA GLU A 275 -23.46 -14.74 21.00
C GLU A 275 -24.76 -13.91 20.96
N ALA A 276 -24.66 -12.59 20.80
CA ALA A 276 -25.82 -11.74 20.66
C ALA A 276 -26.65 -12.08 19.42
N ASP A 277 -26.00 -12.23 18.27
CA ASP A 277 -26.64 -12.62 17.02
C ASP A 277 -27.30 -14.01 17.13
N GLN A 278 -26.64 -14.95 17.78
CA GLN A 278 -27.22 -16.27 18.05
C GLN A 278 -28.48 -16.19 18.91
N LYS A 279 -28.48 -15.37 19.96
CA LYS A 279 -29.65 -15.15 20.83
C LYS A 279 -30.80 -14.50 20.06
N ILE A 280 -30.51 -13.52 19.23
CA ILE A 280 -31.50 -12.86 18.36
C ILE A 280 -32.15 -13.88 17.42
N GLU A 281 -31.36 -14.70 16.76
CA GLU A 281 -31.86 -15.73 15.85
C GLU A 281 -32.66 -16.82 16.59
N GLN A 282 -32.22 -17.24 17.77
CA GLN A 282 -32.98 -18.17 18.60
C GLN A 282 -34.31 -17.58 19.04
N SER A 283 -34.33 -16.29 19.41
CA SER A 283 -35.54 -15.58 19.79
C SER A 283 -36.53 -15.48 18.63
N LYS A 284 -36.07 -15.10 17.43
CA LYS A 284 -36.88 -15.06 16.21
C LYS A 284 -37.51 -16.44 15.90
N ARG A 285 -36.72 -17.51 15.95
CA ARG A 285 -37.22 -18.89 15.75
C ARG A 285 -38.23 -19.30 16.81
N ALA A 286 -37.99 -18.92 18.08
CA ALA A 286 -38.91 -19.21 19.16
C ALA A 286 -40.29 -18.52 18.92
N VAL A 287 -40.29 -17.26 18.50
CA VAL A 287 -41.49 -16.51 18.14
C VAL A 287 -42.19 -17.17 16.95
N GLU A 288 -41.46 -17.54 15.91
CA GLU A 288 -42.00 -18.20 14.75
C GLU A 288 -42.70 -19.56 15.09
N ILE A 289 -42.02 -20.38 15.93
CA ILE A 289 -42.59 -21.63 16.40
C ILE A 289 -43.86 -21.39 17.21
N GLN A 290 -43.88 -20.39 18.10
CA GLN A 290 -45.06 -20.07 18.89
C GLN A 290 -46.21 -19.54 18.01
N THR A 291 -45.93 -18.68 17.05
CA THR A 291 -46.94 -18.18 16.11
C THR A 291 -47.53 -19.30 15.25
N MET A 292 -46.68 -20.20 14.72
CA MET A 292 -47.16 -21.37 13.96
C MET A 292 -47.98 -22.32 14.82
N ARG A 293 -47.59 -22.52 16.08
CA ARG A 293 -48.36 -23.35 17.01
C ARG A 293 -49.72 -22.79 17.29
N VAL A 294 -49.80 -21.50 17.61
CA VAL A 294 -51.09 -20.81 17.84
C VAL A 294 -51.96 -20.83 16.56
N GLN A 295 -51.33 -20.60 15.41
CA GLN A 295 -52.02 -20.65 14.12
C GLN A 295 -52.57 -22.05 13.84
N ALA A 296 -51.81 -23.10 14.10
CA ALA A 296 -52.24 -24.50 13.98
C ALA A 296 -53.41 -24.88 14.92
N GLU A 297 -53.46 -24.24 16.11
CA GLU A 297 -54.58 -24.42 17.03
C GLU A 297 -55.83 -23.63 16.63
N VAL A 298 -55.68 -22.45 16.07
CA VAL A 298 -56.79 -21.54 15.71
C VAL A 298 -57.40 -21.90 14.34
N GLU A 299 -56.59 -22.27 13.35
CA GLU A 299 -57.07 -22.55 11.99
C GLU A 299 -58.21 -23.60 11.91
N PRO A 300 -58.14 -24.76 12.61
CA PRO A 300 -59.25 -25.72 12.60
C PRO A 300 -60.50 -25.16 13.25
N LEU A 301 -60.35 -24.28 14.29
CA LEU A 301 -61.52 -23.64 14.94
C LEU A 301 -62.16 -22.62 14.02
N GLU A 302 -61.39 -21.83 13.28
CA GLU A 302 -61.90 -20.89 12.28
C GLU A 302 -62.61 -21.60 11.14
N ARG A 303 -62.06 -22.73 10.65
CA ARG A 303 -62.71 -23.54 9.63
C ARG A 303 -64.08 -24.05 10.11
N VAL A 304 -64.14 -24.60 11.32
CA VAL A 304 -65.39 -25.06 11.92
C VAL A 304 -66.37 -23.91 12.11
N ALA A 305 -65.90 -22.74 12.59
CA ALA A 305 -66.74 -21.56 12.72
C ALA A 305 -67.29 -21.06 11.38
N ALA A 306 -66.45 -21.07 10.34
CA ALA A 306 -66.90 -20.71 8.97
C ALA A 306 -67.91 -21.71 8.42
N GLU A 307 -67.73 -23.01 8.59
CA GLU A 307 -68.69 -24.04 8.20
C GLU A 307 -70.01 -23.90 8.94
N LEU A 308 -70.00 -23.68 10.25
CA LEU A 308 -71.20 -23.45 11.04
C LEU A 308 -71.91 -22.19 10.64
N THR A 309 -71.16 -21.13 10.31
CA THR A 309 -71.77 -19.88 9.81
C THR A 309 -72.42 -20.06 8.44
N ALA A 310 -71.73 -20.79 7.54
CA ALA A 310 -72.31 -21.14 6.19
C ALA A 310 -73.53 -22.02 6.32
N LEU A 311 -73.54 -23.01 7.21
CA LEU A 311 -74.75 -23.84 7.48
C LEU A 311 -75.93 -23.01 8.03
N LYS A 312 -75.63 -22.04 8.89
CA LYS A 312 -76.63 -21.15 9.48
C LYS A 312 -77.22 -20.20 8.41
N SER A 313 -76.43 -19.67 7.51
CA SER A 313 -76.84 -18.74 6.48
C SER A 313 -77.66 -19.45 5.38
N ASN A 314 -77.29 -20.67 4.95
CA ASN A 314 -77.86 -21.37 3.84
C ASN A 314 -79.08 -22.29 4.20
N GLY A 315 -79.20 -22.72 5.47
CA GLY A 315 -80.24 -23.70 5.86
C GLY A 315 -80.96 -23.40 7.17
N GLY A 316 -80.73 -22.27 7.79
CA GLY A 316 -81.38 -21.86 9.03
C GLY A 316 -81.04 -22.74 10.24
N SER A 317 -81.86 -22.63 11.29
CA SER A 317 -81.63 -23.36 12.58
C SER A 317 -81.85 -24.90 12.44
N ALA A 318 -82.61 -25.33 11.46
CA ALA A 318 -82.87 -26.76 11.24
C ALA A 318 -81.65 -27.51 10.69
N SER A 319 -80.87 -26.90 9.79
CA SER A 319 -79.64 -27.55 9.24
C SER A 319 -78.52 -27.60 10.27
N LEU A 320 -78.43 -26.60 11.15
CA LEU A 320 -77.49 -26.60 12.27
C LEU A 320 -77.79 -27.71 13.28
N ALA A 321 -79.07 -27.90 13.62
CA ALA A 321 -79.59 -28.98 14.46
C ALA A 321 -79.28 -30.39 13.86
N GLY A 322 -79.42 -30.53 12.54
CA GLY A 322 -79.07 -31.75 11.79
C GLY A 322 -77.54 -32.04 11.85
N TYR A 323 -76.71 -31.03 11.67
CA TYR A 323 -75.27 -31.16 11.76
C TYR A 323 -74.79 -31.58 13.18
N LEU A 324 -75.31 -30.94 14.22
CA LEU A 324 -75.08 -31.27 15.58
C LEU A 324 -75.46 -32.71 15.93
N LYS A 325 -76.64 -33.15 15.41
CA LYS A 325 -77.10 -34.54 15.56
C LYS A 325 -76.14 -35.54 14.90
N ASN A 326 -75.64 -35.22 13.70
CA ASN A 326 -74.67 -36.08 12.99
C ASN A 326 -73.32 -36.18 13.72
N VAL A 327 -72.78 -35.08 14.20
CA VAL A 327 -71.57 -35.02 14.94
C VAL A 327 -71.74 -35.83 16.24
N ARG A 328 -72.84 -35.69 16.96
CA ARG A 328 -73.11 -36.48 18.15
C ARG A 328 -73.21 -37.95 17.83
N LEU A 329 -73.87 -38.37 16.75
CA LEU A 329 -73.93 -39.74 16.32
C LEU A 329 -72.53 -40.33 16.03
N GLN A 330 -71.67 -39.57 15.39
CA GLN A 330 -70.30 -40.02 15.16
C GLN A 330 -69.46 -40.17 16.47
N LEU A 331 -69.66 -39.28 17.44
CA LEU A 331 -69.04 -39.37 18.76
C LEU A 331 -69.51 -40.58 19.52
N PHE A 332 -70.86 -40.86 19.49
CA PHE A 332 -71.37 -42.06 20.12
C PHE A 332 -70.90 -43.36 19.45
N ARG A 333 -70.62 -43.33 18.17
CA ARG A 333 -70.08 -44.48 17.43
C ARG A 333 -68.64 -44.80 17.77
N LYS A 334 -67.88 -43.80 18.23
CA LYS A 334 -66.47 -43.90 18.68
C LYS A 334 -66.33 -44.08 20.19
N ALA A 335 -67.36 -43.85 20.96
CA ALA A 335 -67.34 -43.95 22.41
C ALA A 335 -67.30 -45.41 22.87
N LYS A 336 -66.32 -45.76 23.70
CA LYS A 336 -66.22 -47.09 24.33
C LYS A 336 -67.21 -47.30 25.48
N LYS A 337 -67.73 -46.24 26.08
CA LYS A 337 -68.68 -46.26 27.17
C LYS A 337 -69.54 -45.00 27.14
N VAL A 338 -70.85 -45.13 27.22
CA VAL A 338 -71.81 -44.01 27.36
C VAL A 338 -72.39 -44.07 28.74
N ILE A 339 -72.28 -43.00 29.50
CA ILE A 339 -72.91 -42.85 30.80
C ILE A 339 -74.06 -41.87 30.65
N HIS A 340 -75.30 -42.35 30.90
CA HIS A 340 -76.46 -41.47 30.98
C HIS A 340 -76.51 -40.87 32.39
N ALA A 341 -76.46 -39.56 32.52
CA ALA A 341 -76.86 -38.89 33.73
C ALA A 341 -78.30 -38.46 33.57
N GLU A 342 -79.16 -39.06 34.35
CA GLU A 342 -80.57 -38.54 34.49
C GLU A 342 -80.49 -37.23 35.28
N SER A 343 -81.06 -36.15 34.74
CA SER A 343 -81.26 -34.88 35.41
C SER A 343 -82.56 -34.86 36.13
#